data_81262d0c8c7c96f436a4db95aba5feae
#
_entry.id   81262d0c8c7c96f436a4db95aba5feae
#
_cell.length_a   1.000
_cell.length_b   1.000
_cell.length_c   1.000
_cell.angle_alpha   90.00
_cell.angle_beta   90.00
_cell.angle_gamma   90.00
#
_symmetry.space_group_name_H-M   'P 1'
#
loop_
_entity.id
_entity.type
_entity.pdbx_description
1 polymer ?
#
loop_
_entity_poly.entity_id
_entity_poly.type
_entity_poly.pdbx_seq_one_letter_code
_entity_poly.pdbx_strand_id
1 'polypeptide(L)'
;LVGSEMCIRDRGIMEIADLILVNKADGDLKAAASRTCSDYSSSLMLLRKRVHDPTGFPLAMAISALEEDGLGDVWDKIEELLDWRKAEGWFDHNRAAQSRFWFKEEIRQGLLSMLDDEEVTGEMSALMNMVDNGEIYSSAAAQKILKKYTAKPR
;
A
#
# COMPACT_ATOMS: atom_id res chain seq x y z
N LEU A 1 23.38 -13.72 5.16
CA LEU A 1 23.02 -12.29 5.00
C LEU A 1 21.77 -12.03 4.15
N VAL A 2 21.20 -13.05 3.51
CA VAL A 2 19.93 -12.94 2.73
C VAL A 2 18.68 -12.99 3.63
N GLY A 3 18.83 -13.44 4.88
CA GLY A 3 17.69 -13.61 5.80
C GLY A 3 17.15 -12.35 6.46
N SER A 4 17.94 -11.27 6.57
CA SER A 4 17.51 -10.09 7.34
C SER A 4 16.62 -9.13 6.55
N GLU A 5 16.84 -8.98 5.25
CA GLU A 5 16.00 -8.12 4.40
C GLU A 5 14.61 -8.73 4.13
N MET A 6 14.57 -10.05 3.99
CA MET A 6 13.29 -10.79 3.86
C MET A 6 12.45 -10.65 5.15
N CYS A 7 13.07 -10.74 6.33
CA CYS A 7 12.40 -10.54 7.62
C CYS A 7 11.79 -9.14 7.82
N ILE A 8 12.46 -8.09 7.33
CA ILE A 8 11.95 -6.70 7.46
C ILE A 8 10.75 -6.48 6.54
N ARG A 9 10.81 -6.99 5.31
CA ARG A 9 9.73 -6.89 4.33
C ARG A 9 8.50 -7.68 4.78
N ASP A 10 8.70 -8.90 5.26
CA ASP A 10 7.63 -9.77 5.76
C ASP A 10 6.94 -9.17 6.99
N ARG A 11 7.68 -8.53 7.89
CA ARG A 11 7.12 -7.81 9.03
C ARG A 11 6.17 -6.69 8.61
N GLY A 12 6.57 -5.89 7.62
CA GLY A 12 5.73 -4.80 7.11
C GLY A 12 4.41 -5.30 6.52
N ILE A 13 4.43 -6.42 5.79
CA ILE A 13 3.22 -7.04 5.22
C ILE A 13 2.32 -7.60 6.33
N MET A 14 2.88 -8.25 7.33
CA MET A 14 2.12 -8.82 8.45
C MET A 14 1.37 -7.78 9.27
N GLU A 15 1.90 -6.55 9.38
CA GLU A 15 1.23 -5.47 10.11
C GLU A 15 -0.04 -4.97 9.41
N ILE A 16 -0.16 -5.14 8.10
CA ILE A 16 -1.30 -4.66 7.30
C ILE A 16 -2.20 -5.79 6.78
N ALA A 17 -1.71 -7.03 6.74
CA ALA A 17 -2.48 -8.18 6.27
C ALA A 17 -3.64 -8.50 7.22
N ASP A 18 -4.80 -8.81 6.66
CA ASP A 18 -5.95 -9.30 7.41
C ASP A 18 -5.95 -10.84 7.48
N LEU A 19 -5.53 -11.48 6.36
CA LEU A 19 -5.31 -12.92 6.25
C LEU A 19 -3.98 -13.19 5.59
N ILE A 20 -3.25 -14.18 6.08
CA ILE A 20 -2.04 -14.72 5.49
C ILE A 20 -2.35 -16.14 5.03
N LEU A 21 -2.25 -16.39 3.73
CA LEU A 21 -2.52 -17.70 3.15
C LEU A 21 -1.21 -18.37 2.75
N VAL A 22 -0.94 -19.50 3.37
CA VAL A 22 0.22 -20.35 3.06
C VAL A 22 -0.24 -21.39 2.05
N ASN A 23 0.07 -21.17 0.78
CA ASN A 23 -0.33 -22.04 -0.31
C ASN A 23 0.59 -23.26 -0.43
N LYS A 24 0.19 -24.24 -1.25
CA LYS A 24 0.85 -25.53 -1.50
C LYS A 24 0.87 -26.44 -0.27
N ALA A 25 -0.21 -26.44 0.49
CA ALA A 25 -0.40 -27.32 1.65
C ALA A 25 -0.85 -28.73 1.21
N ASP A 26 -0.24 -29.28 0.13
CA ASP A 26 -0.52 -30.57 -0.47
C ASP A 26 0.74 -31.41 -0.62
N GLY A 27 0.58 -32.70 -0.94
CA GLY A 27 1.66 -33.63 -1.20
C GLY A 27 2.80 -33.54 -0.19
N ASP A 28 4.03 -33.56 -0.69
CA ASP A 28 5.25 -33.52 0.14
C ASP A 28 5.45 -32.18 0.87
N LEU A 29 4.79 -31.12 0.41
CA LEU A 29 4.91 -29.78 0.99
C LEU A 29 3.94 -29.53 2.14
N LYS A 30 2.95 -30.39 2.37
CA LYS A 30 1.91 -30.22 3.40
C LYS A 30 2.50 -29.96 4.80
N ALA A 31 3.51 -30.73 5.19
CA ALA A 31 4.15 -30.57 6.51
C ALA A 31 4.93 -29.25 6.63
N ALA A 32 5.54 -28.79 5.52
CA ALA A 32 6.26 -27.53 5.50
C ALA A 32 5.28 -26.34 5.54
N ALA A 33 4.21 -26.37 4.75
CA ALA A 33 3.17 -25.37 4.74
C ALA A 33 2.49 -25.23 6.11
N SER A 34 2.19 -26.35 6.78
CA SER A 34 1.60 -26.36 8.12
C SER A 34 2.52 -25.69 9.16
N ARG A 35 3.83 -25.97 9.11
CA ARG A 35 4.82 -25.33 9.98
C ARG A 35 4.88 -23.83 9.74
N THR A 36 5.00 -23.43 8.48
CA THR A 36 5.03 -22.02 8.09
C THR A 36 3.76 -21.28 8.52
N CYS A 37 2.59 -21.89 8.38
CA CYS A 37 1.32 -21.35 8.86
C CYS A 37 1.32 -21.15 10.38
N SER A 38 1.87 -22.11 11.13
CA SER A 38 2.01 -22.03 12.59
C SER A 38 2.97 -20.89 13.01
N ASP A 39 4.08 -20.72 12.28
CA ASP A 39 5.03 -19.64 12.54
C ASP A 39 4.40 -18.27 12.30
N TYR A 40 3.65 -18.09 11.21
CA TYR A 40 2.88 -16.87 10.97
C TYR A 40 1.81 -16.63 12.02
N SER A 41 1.06 -17.66 12.40
CA SER A 41 0.04 -17.54 13.47
C SER A 41 0.66 -17.07 14.77
N SER A 42 1.80 -17.63 15.17
CA SER A 42 2.54 -17.24 16.36
C SER A 42 3.02 -15.80 16.29
N SER A 43 3.52 -15.38 15.11
CA SER A 43 3.98 -14.01 14.89
C SER A 43 2.83 -13.00 14.93
N LEU A 44 1.68 -13.33 14.35
CA LEU A 44 0.47 -12.50 14.36
C LEU A 44 -0.06 -12.28 15.78
N MET A 45 0.06 -13.27 16.66
CA MET A 45 -0.33 -13.13 18.08
C MET A 45 0.51 -12.10 18.85
N LEU A 46 1.73 -11.81 18.39
CA LEU A 46 2.62 -10.81 19.00
C LEU A 46 2.33 -9.39 18.50
N LEU A 47 1.56 -9.25 17.42
CA LEU A 47 1.20 -7.93 16.90
C LEU A 47 0.12 -7.28 17.77
N ARG A 48 0.15 -5.95 17.79
CA ARG A 48 -0.89 -5.18 18.47
C ARG A 48 -2.24 -5.38 17.78
N LYS A 49 -3.26 -5.76 18.56
CA LYS A 49 -4.64 -5.87 18.06
C LYS A 49 -5.08 -4.54 17.46
N ARG A 50 -5.63 -4.58 16.25
CA ARG A 50 -6.22 -3.43 15.59
C ARG A 50 -7.65 -3.23 16.06
N VAL A 51 -8.04 -1.99 16.31
CA VAL A 51 -9.37 -1.64 16.84
C VAL A 51 -10.50 -2.03 15.87
N HIS A 52 -10.18 -2.08 14.57
CA HIS A 52 -11.13 -2.35 13.49
C HIS A 52 -11.11 -3.82 13.02
N ASP A 53 -10.64 -4.72 13.88
CA ASP A 53 -10.68 -6.16 13.60
C ASP A 53 -11.44 -6.91 14.69
N PRO A 54 -12.27 -7.91 14.32
CA PRO A 54 -12.94 -8.78 15.26
C PRO A 54 -11.95 -9.71 15.95
N THR A 55 -12.41 -10.38 16.99
CA THR A 55 -11.64 -11.41 17.66
C THR A 55 -11.31 -12.54 16.68
N GLY A 56 -10.05 -12.96 16.64
CA GLY A 56 -9.56 -14.01 15.72
C GLY A 56 -8.84 -13.48 14.49
N PHE A 57 -8.82 -12.15 14.29
CA PHE A 57 -8.08 -11.52 13.20
C PHE A 57 -6.92 -10.64 13.74
N PRO A 58 -5.83 -10.46 12.96
CA PRO A 58 -5.51 -11.16 11.71
C PRO A 58 -5.21 -12.65 11.94
N LEU A 59 -5.35 -13.47 10.89
CA LEU A 59 -5.12 -14.91 11.00
C LEU A 59 -4.30 -15.46 9.82
N ALA A 60 -3.64 -16.63 10.03
CA ALA A 60 -2.96 -17.38 8.99
C ALA A 60 -3.68 -18.71 8.73
N MET A 61 -3.78 -19.11 7.46
CA MET A 61 -4.41 -20.36 7.02
C MET A 61 -3.53 -21.06 6.00
N ALA A 62 -3.46 -22.40 6.09
CA ALA A 62 -2.81 -23.22 5.10
C ALA A 62 -3.86 -23.65 4.06
N ILE A 63 -3.52 -23.54 2.77
CA ILE A 63 -4.41 -23.88 1.66
C ILE A 63 -3.67 -24.67 0.58
N SER A 64 -4.39 -25.43 -0.22
CA SER A 64 -3.90 -25.96 -1.49
C SER A 64 -4.77 -25.43 -2.63
N ALA A 65 -4.19 -24.58 -3.46
CA ALA A 65 -4.85 -24.14 -4.68
C ALA A 65 -4.92 -25.27 -5.74
N LEU A 66 -4.04 -26.26 -5.64
CA LEU A 66 -4.02 -27.41 -6.57
C LEU A 66 -5.14 -28.40 -6.25
N GLU A 67 -5.34 -28.71 -4.98
CA GLU A 67 -6.36 -29.65 -4.50
C GLU A 67 -7.67 -28.95 -4.13
N GLU A 68 -7.73 -27.62 -4.27
CA GLU A 68 -8.85 -26.77 -3.86
C GLU A 68 -9.21 -26.91 -2.36
N ASP A 69 -8.24 -27.36 -1.54
CA ASP A 69 -8.41 -27.55 -0.10
C ASP A 69 -8.25 -26.24 0.66
N GLY A 70 -9.19 -25.97 1.60
CA GLY A 70 -9.20 -24.78 2.44
C GLY A 70 -9.68 -23.49 1.76
N LEU A 71 -9.99 -23.48 0.47
CA LEU A 71 -10.43 -22.26 -0.23
C LEU A 71 -11.79 -21.77 0.25
N GLY A 72 -12.73 -22.67 0.53
CA GLY A 72 -14.06 -22.37 1.08
C GLY A 72 -13.91 -21.71 2.46
N ASP A 73 -13.11 -22.28 3.34
CA ASP A 73 -12.88 -21.77 4.69
C ASP A 73 -12.27 -20.34 4.65
N VAL A 74 -11.36 -20.09 3.70
CA VAL A 74 -10.79 -18.74 3.48
C VAL A 74 -11.88 -17.76 3.08
N TRP A 75 -12.77 -18.17 2.17
CA TRP A 75 -13.85 -17.31 1.71
C TRP A 75 -14.81 -16.96 2.84
N ASP A 76 -15.20 -17.94 3.64
CA ASP A 76 -16.03 -17.75 4.82
C ASP A 76 -15.38 -16.75 5.82
N LYS A 77 -14.06 -16.84 6.01
CA LYS A 77 -13.32 -15.89 6.87
C LYS A 77 -13.27 -14.47 6.29
N ILE A 78 -13.18 -14.34 4.97
CA ILE A 78 -13.25 -13.03 4.30
C ILE A 78 -14.65 -12.42 4.49
N GLU A 79 -15.71 -13.20 4.30
CA GLU A 79 -17.09 -12.74 4.49
C GLU A 79 -17.35 -12.35 5.95
N GLU A 80 -16.93 -13.17 6.93
CA GLU A 80 -17.01 -12.86 8.36
C GLU A 80 -16.38 -11.50 8.69
N LEU A 81 -15.16 -11.25 8.20
CA LEU A 81 -14.44 -10.00 8.43
C LEU A 81 -15.15 -8.81 7.78
N LEU A 82 -15.60 -8.97 6.54
CA LEU A 82 -16.29 -7.92 5.79
C LEU A 82 -17.62 -7.54 6.43
N ASP A 83 -18.41 -8.54 6.83
CA ASP A 83 -19.71 -8.32 7.45
C ASP A 83 -19.58 -7.66 8.82
N TRP A 84 -18.60 -8.09 9.61
CA TRP A 84 -18.28 -7.42 10.87
C TRP A 84 -17.87 -5.96 10.64
N ARG A 85 -16.96 -5.68 9.69
CA ARG A 85 -16.51 -4.32 9.38
C ARG A 85 -17.63 -3.43 8.84
N LYS A 86 -18.58 -3.99 8.09
CA LYS A 86 -19.78 -3.27 7.64
C LYS A 86 -20.69 -2.94 8.82
N ALA A 87 -20.97 -3.91 9.68
CA ALA A 87 -21.84 -3.76 10.85
C ALA A 87 -21.30 -2.68 11.82
N GLU A 88 -19.99 -2.63 12.03
CA GLU A 88 -19.31 -1.65 12.89
C GLU A 88 -19.02 -0.30 12.17
N GLY A 89 -19.38 -0.15 10.90
CA GLY A 89 -19.17 1.06 10.10
C GLY A 89 -17.71 1.28 9.66
N TRP A 90 -16.79 0.36 9.98
CA TRP A 90 -15.38 0.46 9.59
C TRP A 90 -15.17 0.38 8.08
N PHE A 91 -16.02 -0.38 7.39
CA PHE A 91 -15.95 -0.49 5.94
C PHE A 91 -16.15 0.86 5.27
N ASP A 92 -17.24 1.56 5.61
CA ASP A 92 -17.57 2.87 5.03
C ASP A 92 -16.56 3.94 5.47
N HIS A 93 -16.11 3.90 6.73
CA HIS A 93 -15.07 4.81 7.22
C HIS A 93 -13.77 4.68 6.40
N ASN A 94 -13.30 3.45 6.17
CA ASN A 94 -12.09 3.21 5.40
C ASN A 94 -12.26 3.60 3.93
N ARG A 95 -13.42 3.31 3.31
CA ARG A 95 -13.73 3.74 1.93
C ARG A 95 -13.72 5.25 1.81
N ALA A 96 -14.31 5.96 2.75
CA ALA A 96 -14.28 7.42 2.75
C ALA A 96 -12.86 7.98 2.94
N ALA A 97 -12.05 7.34 3.80
CA ALA A 97 -10.64 7.72 3.97
C ALA A 97 -9.82 7.48 2.70
N GLN A 98 -9.99 6.33 2.05
CA GLN A 98 -9.36 6.01 0.76
C GLN A 98 -9.77 7.01 -0.33
N SER A 99 -11.08 7.32 -0.44
CA SER A 99 -11.57 8.27 -1.44
C SER A 99 -10.96 9.67 -1.24
N ARG A 100 -10.84 10.11 0.02
CA ARG A 100 -10.15 11.38 0.34
C ARG A 100 -8.67 11.36 0.00
N PHE A 101 -8.00 10.23 0.23
CA PHE A 101 -6.59 10.06 -0.14
C PHE A 101 -6.40 10.12 -1.65
N TRP A 102 -7.17 9.33 -2.41
CA TRP A 102 -7.10 9.30 -3.86
C TRP A 102 -7.45 10.63 -4.50
N PHE A 103 -8.47 11.33 -3.97
CA PHE A 103 -8.81 12.67 -4.44
C PHE A 103 -7.62 13.65 -4.32
N LYS A 104 -6.90 13.63 -3.19
CA LYS A 104 -5.72 14.47 -2.99
C LYS A 104 -4.57 14.05 -3.91
N GLU A 105 -4.38 12.74 -4.07
CA GLU A 105 -3.30 12.23 -4.91
C GLU A 105 -3.56 12.50 -6.39
N GLU A 106 -4.79 12.41 -6.86
CA GLU A 106 -5.19 12.78 -8.22
C GLU A 106 -4.88 14.25 -8.52
N ILE A 107 -5.23 15.16 -7.59
CA ILE A 107 -4.87 16.58 -7.74
C ILE A 107 -3.36 16.76 -7.81
N ARG A 108 -2.62 16.10 -6.91
CA ARG A 108 -1.16 16.20 -6.85
C ARG A 108 -0.51 15.69 -8.14
N GLN A 109 -0.94 14.54 -8.62
CA GLN A 109 -0.43 13.96 -9.87
C GLN A 109 -0.81 14.82 -11.07
N GLY A 110 -2.04 15.37 -11.10
CA GLY A 110 -2.45 16.30 -12.14
C GLY A 110 -1.63 17.60 -12.17
N LEU A 111 -1.25 18.12 -11.00
CA LEU A 111 -0.34 19.27 -10.92
C LEU A 111 1.09 18.93 -11.34
N LEU A 112 1.58 17.74 -10.98
CA LEU A 112 2.91 17.29 -11.39
C LEU A 112 2.98 17.04 -12.89
N SER A 113 1.95 16.45 -13.48
CA SER A 113 1.91 16.21 -14.93
C SER A 113 1.92 17.50 -15.78
N MET A 114 1.51 18.64 -15.20
CA MET A 114 1.66 19.92 -15.88
C MET A 114 3.13 20.33 -16.08
N LEU A 115 4.05 19.78 -15.28
CA LEU A 115 5.49 20.03 -15.41
C LEU A 115 6.12 19.21 -16.54
N ASP A 116 5.43 18.18 -17.03
CA ASP A 116 5.88 17.32 -18.15
C ASP A 116 5.55 17.92 -19.52
N ASP A 117 4.82 19.07 -19.56
CA ASP A 117 4.55 19.81 -20.79
C ASP A 117 5.86 20.31 -21.43
N GLU A 118 5.97 20.20 -22.76
CA GLU A 118 7.20 20.57 -23.50
C GLU A 118 7.58 22.04 -23.28
N GLU A 119 6.60 22.96 -23.22
CA GLU A 119 6.83 24.38 -22.97
C GLU A 119 7.42 24.59 -21.57
N VAL A 120 6.87 23.89 -20.55
CA VAL A 120 7.33 23.98 -19.16
C VAL A 120 8.71 23.41 -19.02
N THR A 121 8.94 22.23 -19.59
CA THR A 121 10.23 21.53 -19.55
C THR A 121 11.34 22.37 -20.20
N GLY A 122 11.03 23.04 -21.31
CA GLY A 122 11.97 23.95 -21.97
C GLY A 122 12.34 25.15 -21.11
N GLU A 123 11.36 25.78 -20.44
CA GLU A 123 11.62 26.89 -19.53
C GLU A 123 12.36 26.47 -18.27
N MET A 124 12.02 25.31 -17.70
CA MET A 124 12.73 24.73 -16.55
C MET A 124 14.20 24.52 -16.89
N SER A 125 14.49 23.98 -18.07
CA SER A 125 15.88 23.77 -18.54
C SER A 125 16.65 25.09 -18.68
N ALA A 126 16.02 26.13 -19.20
CA ALA A 126 16.63 27.46 -19.31
C ALA A 126 16.91 28.07 -17.93
N LEU A 127 15.97 27.98 -16.99
CA LEU A 127 16.14 28.46 -15.61
C LEU A 127 17.17 27.65 -14.85
N MET A 128 17.27 26.35 -15.09
CA MET A 128 18.25 25.46 -14.48
C MET A 128 19.68 25.88 -14.86
N ASN A 129 19.92 26.21 -16.15
CA ASN A 129 21.19 26.76 -16.61
C ASN A 129 21.56 28.08 -15.90
N MET A 130 20.58 28.96 -15.68
CA MET A 130 20.79 30.21 -14.94
C MET A 130 21.12 29.96 -13.45
N VAL A 131 20.53 28.95 -12.84
CA VAL A 131 20.84 28.54 -11.46
C VAL A 131 22.26 27.98 -11.38
N ASP A 132 22.64 27.11 -12.31
CA ASP A 132 23.96 26.49 -12.38
C ASP A 132 25.07 27.54 -12.59
N ASN A 133 24.79 28.60 -13.35
CA ASN A 133 25.70 29.73 -13.56
C ASN A 133 25.70 30.75 -12.39
N GLY A 134 24.86 30.56 -11.37
CA GLY A 134 24.75 31.48 -10.24
C GLY A 134 24.04 32.81 -10.55
N GLU A 135 23.37 32.92 -11.70
CA GLU A 135 22.67 34.13 -12.13
C GLU A 135 21.33 34.34 -11.38
N ILE A 136 20.73 33.27 -10.89
CA ILE A 136 19.48 33.31 -10.14
C ILE A 136 19.50 32.25 -9.02
N TYR A 137 18.87 32.55 -7.89
CA TYR A 137 18.69 31.57 -6.81
C TYR A 137 17.62 30.52 -7.18
N SER A 138 17.82 29.26 -6.82
CA SER A 138 16.91 28.15 -7.10
C SER A 138 15.47 28.40 -6.64
N SER A 139 15.29 29.03 -5.49
CA SER A 139 13.97 29.42 -5.00
C SER A 139 13.27 30.47 -5.86
N ALA A 140 14.01 31.42 -6.42
CA ALA A 140 13.47 32.46 -7.31
C ALA A 140 13.13 31.87 -8.69
N ALA A 141 13.96 30.95 -9.20
CA ALA A 141 13.69 30.20 -10.42
C ALA A 141 12.41 29.38 -10.32
N ALA A 142 12.26 28.60 -9.22
CA ALA A 142 11.05 27.82 -8.96
C ALA A 142 9.79 28.70 -8.86
N GLN A 143 9.87 29.87 -8.20
CA GLN A 143 8.74 30.79 -8.13
C GLN A 143 8.34 31.36 -9.50
N LYS A 144 9.26 31.56 -10.42
CA LYS A 144 8.94 32.02 -11.80
C LYS A 144 8.06 31.01 -12.52
N ILE A 145 8.45 29.70 -12.47
CA ILE A 145 7.66 28.62 -13.07
C ILE A 145 6.29 28.55 -12.42
N LEU A 146 6.23 28.45 -11.10
CA LEU A 146 4.97 28.32 -10.36
C LEU A 146 4.02 29.48 -10.64
N LYS A 147 4.48 30.74 -10.64
CA LYS A 147 3.63 31.90 -10.92
C LYS A 147 3.08 31.86 -12.34
N LYS A 148 3.87 31.45 -13.33
CA LYS A 148 3.44 31.41 -14.73
C LYS A 148 2.31 30.41 -14.94
N TYR A 149 2.44 29.21 -14.35
CA TYR A 149 1.50 28.10 -14.59
C TYR A 149 0.32 28.06 -13.61
N THR A 150 0.42 28.68 -12.42
CA THR A 150 -0.72 28.83 -11.51
C THR A 150 -1.56 30.08 -11.79
N ALA A 151 -1.03 31.07 -12.51
CA ALA A 151 -1.73 32.34 -12.81
C ALA A 151 -2.50 32.33 -14.16
N LYS A 152 -2.45 31.25 -14.95
CA LYS A 152 -3.23 31.15 -16.19
C LYS A 152 -4.66 30.66 -15.86
N PRO A 153 -5.70 31.50 -15.95
CA PRO A 153 -7.06 31.00 -16.10
C PRO A 153 -7.13 30.34 -17.49
N ARG A 154 -7.62 29.10 -17.54
CA ARG A 154 -8.03 28.42 -18.77
C ARG A 154 -9.24 29.11 -19.36
#